data_b6d2b5f5891a072aef9d75aee93b7aaa
#
_entry.id   b6d2b5f5891a072aef9d75aee93b7aaa
#
_cell.length_a   1.000
_cell.length_b   1.000
_cell.length_c   1.000
_cell.angle_alpha   90.00
_cell.angle_beta   90.00
_cell.angle_gamma   90.00
#
_symmetry.space_group_name_H-M   'P 1'
#
loop_
_entity.id
_entity.type
_entity.pdbx_description
1 polymer ?
#
loop_
_entity_poly.entity_id
_entity_poly.type
_entity_poly.pdbx_seq_one_letter_code
_entity_poly.pdbx_strand_id
1 'polypeptide(L)'
;MNKLHINIFLAALLLTGCQKDNWPAQPDWSKFPNPDGQAGKLMKPAECDNRIVAHRFGASECGAPDNSMEALKYAMSLGVYGAECDAYITKDNEVIIAHASGTCEINGNVPYKTTLAKIRAAGKLSNGEQIPTLNELLDAAMRKNSPTRLVIDIKRISYPANNPEPVIACAKRVCEIVKTKKADNFVILLCTGFDNSVMKAAWTYAIQSGLPIAMNSGKAPADISGMGFNWVNLAAKDLYEEAGGSGSINVNDYLNAGINVSIYNVDKKAGDGNAVYSTKAIKWYQTNHTLFKFVCSNYPAWLKNTISTTNNTK
;
A
#
# COMPACT_ATOMS: atom_id res chain seq x y z
N MET A 1 20.06 -25.97 -66.22
CA MET A 1 19.22 -24.95 -65.55
C MET A 1 18.58 -25.57 -64.34
N ASN A 2 19.23 -25.44 -63.18
CA ASN A 2 18.73 -26.00 -61.91
C ASN A 2 17.95 -24.90 -61.17
N LYS A 3 16.65 -25.13 -60.97
CA LYS A 3 15.82 -24.27 -60.13
C LYS A 3 16.05 -24.64 -58.65
N LEU A 4 16.61 -23.71 -57.92
CA LEU A 4 16.78 -23.79 -56.46
C LEU A 4 15.45 -23.44 -55.81
N HIS A 5 14.83 -24.37 -55.11
CA HIS A 5 13.64 -24.11 -54.32
C HIS A 5 14.11 -23.68 -52.93
N ILE A 6 13.90 -22.40 -52.61
CA ILE A 6 14.11 -21.87 -51.25
C ILE A 6 12.83 -22.15 -50.46
N ASN A 7 12.92 -23.11 -49.52
CA ASN A 7 11.91 -23.34 -48.51
C ASN A 7 12.07 -22.27 -47.42
N ILE A 8 11.17 -21.32 -47.38
CA ILE A 8 11.05 -20.37 -46.28
C ILE A 8 10.30 -21.08 -45.17
N PHE A 9 11.04 -21.54 -44.14
CA PHE A 9 10.45 -21.94 -42.88
C PHE A 9 9.94 -20.70 -42.15
N LEU A 10 8.63 -20.51 -42.18
CA LEU A 10 7.96 -19.53 -41.33
C LEU A 10 7.93 -20.10 -39.90
N ALA A 11 8.90 -19.69 -39.06
CA ALA A 11 8.85 -19.97 -37.66
C ALA A 11 7.72 -19.13 -37.04
N ALA A 12 6.56 -19.76 -36.85
CA ALA A 12 5.51 -19.19 -36.02
C ALA A 12 6.06 -19.08 -34.58
N LEU A 13 6.47 -17.87 -34.17
CA LEU A 13 6.66 -17.56 -32.77
C LEU A 13 5.29 -17.70 -32.10
N LEU A 14 5.06 -18.82 -31.48
CA LEU A 14 4.02 -18.94 -30.47
C LEU A 14 4.38 -18.01 -29.32
N LEU A 15 3.85 -16.80 -29.37
CA LEU A 15 3.69 -15.95 -28.20
C LEU A 15 2.76 -16.74 -27.27
N THR A 16 3.36 -17.51 -26.36
CA THR A 16 2.65 -17.98 -25.18
C THR A 16 2.29 -16.74 -24.40
N GLY A 17 1.10 -16.21 -24.68
CA GLY A 17 0.49 -15.17 -23.90
C GLY A 17 0.48 -15.66 -22.44
N CYS A 18 0.98 -14.87 -21.52
CA CYS A 18 0.76 -15.09 -20.11
C CYS A 18 -0.71 -15.43 -19.93
N GLN A 19 -0.96 -16.64 -19.41
CA GLN A 19 -2.30 -17.10 -19.11
C GLN A 19 -2.97 -16.10 -18.17
N LYS A 20 -3.92 -15.34 -18.72
CA LYS A 20 -4.84 -14.47 -17.95
C LYS A 20 -5.88 -15.28 -17.17
N ASP A 21 -5.79 -16.60 -17.22
CA ASP A 21 -6.86 -17.50 -16.78
C ASP A 21 -7.03 -17.64 -15.27
N ASN A 22 -6.13 -17.01 -14.45
CA ASN A 22 -6.23 -17.01 -12.99
C ASN A 22 -6.42 -15.62 -12.36
N TRP A 23 -6.77 -14.62 -13.15
CA TRP A 23 -7.11 -13.32 -12.60
C TRP A 23 -8.45 -13.42 -11.90
N PRO A 24 -8.56 -12.92 -10.64
CA PRO A 24 -9.88 -12.75 -10.03
C PRO A 24 -10.72 -11.91 -10.99
N ALA A 25 -11.96 -12.32 -11.18
CA ALA A 25 -12.91 -11.59 -12.03
C ALA A 25 -12.81 -10.09 -11.69
N GLN A 26 -12.81 -9.25 -12.73
CA GLN A 26 -12.83 -7.80 -12.53
C GLN A 26 -13.91 -7.47 -11.50
N PRO A 27 -13.68 -6.55 -10.55
CA PRO A 27 -14.68 -6.20 -9.58
C PRO A 27 -15.97 -5.83 -10.30
N ASP A 28 -17.06 -6.40 -9.84
CA ASP A 28 -18.38 -5.95 -10.26
C ASP A 28 -18.59 -4.52 -9.74
N TRP A 29 -18.32 -3.53 -10.59
CA TRP A 29 -18.44 -2.13 -10.25
C TRP A 29 -19.89 -1.70 -9.91
N SER A 30 -20.90 -2.54 -10.25
CA SER A 30 -22.26 -2.30 -9.82
C SER A 30 -22.38 -2.37 -8.28
N LYS A 31 -21.52 -3.13 -7.62
CA LYS A 31 -21.42 -3.18 -6.15
C LYS A 31 -20.81 -1.93 -5.53
N PHE A 32 -20.04 -1.18 -6.33
CA PHE A 32 -19.37 0.06 -5.94
C PHE A 32 -19.75 1.20 -6.89
N PRO A 33 -21.03 1.60 -6.93
CA PRO A 33 -21.47 2.69 -7.81
C PRO A 33 -20.77 4.01 -7.45
N ASN A 34 -20.70 4.93 -8.42
CA ASN A 34 -20.26 6.28 -8.13
C ASN A 34 -21.18 6.89 -7.05
N PRO A 35 -20.64 7.71 -6.15
CA PRO A 35 -21.42 8.36 -5.11
C PRO A 35 -22.30 9.47 -5.72
N ASP A 36 -23.52 9.15 -6.14
CA ASP A 36 -24.45 10.08 -6.72
C ASP A 36 -24.70 11.26 -5.78
N GLY A 37 -24.50 12.48 -6.27
CA GLY A 37 -24.79 13.71 -5.55
C GLY A 37 -23.96 13.94 -4.28
N GLN A 38 -22.87 13.21 -4.07
CA GLN A 38 -22.01 13.33 -2.90
C GLN A 38 -20.83 14.29 -3.09
N ALA A 39 -20.69 14.91 -4.25
CA ALA A 39 -19.65 15.91 -4.48
C ALA A 39 -19.69 16.98 -3.36
N GLY A 40 -18.57 17.06 -2.63
CA GLY A 40 -18.43 18.00 -1.53
C GLY A 40 -18.94 17.55 -0.15
N LYS A 41 -19.48 16.34 0.02
CA LYS A 41 -19.79 15.76 1.34
C LYS A 41 -18.65 14.87 1.84
N LEU A 42 -18.44 14.86 3.17
CA LEU A 42 -17.50 13.95 3.80
C LEU A 42 -18.06 12.53 3.75
N MET A 43 -17.48 11.69 2.89
CA MET A 43 -17.85 10.30 2.76
C MET A 43 -17.18 9.44 3.84
N LYS A 44 -17.81 8.32 4.17
CA LYS A 44 -17.23 7.28 5.03
C LYS A 44 -17.11 5.98 4.24
N PRO A 45 -16.02 5.22 4.43
CA PRO A 45 -15.94 3.86 3.92
C PRO A 45 -17.08 3.01 4.51
N ALA A 46 -17.48 1.97 3.79
CA ALA A 46 -18.35 0.95 4.35
C ALA A 46 -17.67 0.28 5.56
N GLU A 47 -18.46 -0.29 6.45
CA GLU A 47 -17.92 -1.04 7.59
C GLU A 47 -17.13 -2.27 7.11
N CYS A 48 -16.07 -2.58 7.84
CA CYS A 48 -15.17 -3.67 7.52
C CYS A 48 -14.50 -4.22 8.78
N ASP A 49 -14.76 -5.49 9.08
CA ASP A 49 -14.30 -6.13 10.31
C ASP A 49 -12.94 -6.83 10.16
N ASN A 50 -12.50 -7.10 8.93
CA ASN A 50 -11.34 -7.97 8.70
C ASN A 50 -9.99 -7.34 9.03
N ARG A 51 -9.89 -6.03 9.16
CA ARG A 51 -8.65 -5.30 9.51
C ARG A 51 -7.44 -5.63 8.62
N ILE A 52 -7.65 -6.10 7.40
CA ILE A 52 -6.59 -6.49 6.48
C ILE A 52 -6.24 -5.32 5.57
N VAL A 53 -4.95 -5.08 5.41
CA VAL A 53 -4.40 -4.15 4.43
C VAL A 53 -3.63 -4.93 3.37
N ALA A 54 -3.94 -4.68 2.11
CA ALA A 54 -3.27 -5.27 0.97
C ALA A 54 -2.00 -4.48 0.66
N HIS A 55 -0.81 -5.05 0.91
CA HIS A 55 0.49 -4.43 0.60
C HIS A 55 0.61 -4.21 -0.91
N ARG A 56 0.95 -2.98 -1.33
CA ARG A 56 0.96 -2.56 -2.74
C ARG A 56 -0.29 -3.01 -3.49
N PHE A 57 -1.44 -2.91 -2.81
CA PHE A 57 -2.75 -3.33 -3.29
C PHE A 57 -2.94 -4.85 -3.45
N GLY A 58 -2.03 -5.69 -2.92
CA GLY A 58 -2.09 -7.14 -3.06
C GLY A 58 -1.59 -7.65 -4.42
N ALA A 59 -0.76 -6.88 -5.09
CA ALA A 59 -0.20 -7.17 -6.40
C ALA A 59 0.45 -8.55 -6.50
N SER A 60 1.22 -8.94 -5.47
CA SER A 60 1.87 -10.27 -5.41
C SER A 60 0.90 -11.46 -5.43
N GLU A 61 -0.35 -11.26 -5.01
CA GLU A 61 -1.36 -12.32 -5.00
C GLU A 61 -2.18 -12.35 -6.27
N CYS A 62 -2.57 -11.18 -6.79
CA CYS A 62 -3.37 -11.12 -8.02
C CYS A 62 -2.54 -11.12 -9.31
N GLY A 63 -1.21 -10.95 -9.22
CA GLY A 63 -0.33 -10.90 -10.39
C GLY A 63 -0.34 -9.57 -11.16
N ALA A 64 -1.09 -8.57 -10.70
CA ALA A 64 -1.05 -7.22 -11.26
C ALA A 64 0.25 -6.51 -10.89
N PRO A 65 0.66 -5.46 -11.60
CA PRO A 65 1.79 -4.64 -11.19
C PRO A 65 1.56 -3.99 -9.82
N ASP A 66 2.62 -3.87 -9.03
CA ASP A 66 2.62 -3.13 -7.76
C ASP A 66 2.00 -1.74 -7.95
N ASN A 67 1.14 -1.33 -7.01
CA ASN A 67 0.54 0.00 -6.99
C ASN A 67 -0.33 0.36 -8.23
N SER A 68 -0.75 -0.63 -9.03
CA SER A 68 -1.59 -0.41 -10.22
C SER A 68 -3.06 -0.20 -9.84
N MET A 69 -3.82 0.42 -10.75
CA MET A 69 -5.28 0.52 -10.60
C MET A 69 -5.94 -0.86 -10.56
N GLU A 70 -5.43 -1.81 -11.32
CA GLU A 70 -5.91 -3.19 -11.34
C GLU A 70 -5.72 -3.88 -9.99
N ALA A 71 -4.55 -3.73 -9.36
CA ALA A 71 -4.31 -4.25 -8.02
C ALA A 71 -5.22 -3.58 -6.97
N LEU A 72 -5.47 -2.25 -7.06
CA LEU A 72 -6.44 -1.60 -6.19
C LEU A 72 -7.85 -2.17 -6.37
N LYS A 73 -8.27 -2.40 -7.59
CA LYS A 73 -9.57 -3.04 -7.89
C LYS A 73 -9.65 -4.43 -7.26
N TYR A 74 -8.57 -5.20 -7.31
CA TYR A 74 -8.49 -6.49 -6.63
C TYR A 74 -8.68 -6.34 -5.12
N ALA A 75 -7.93 -5.46 -4.44
CA ALA A 75 -8.09 -5.21 -3.02
C ALA A 75 -9.54 -4.82 -2.65
N MET A 76 -10.15 -3.93 -3.45
CA MET A 76 -11.54 -3.52 -3.27
C MET A 76 -12.52 -4.69 -3.44
N SER A 77 -12.30 -5.59 -4.42
CA SER A 77 -13.15 -6.76 -4.65
C SER A 77 -13.10 -7.75 -3.49
N LEU A 78 -11.98 -7.82 -2.79
CA LEU A 78 -11.84 -8.61 -1.56
C LEU A 78 -12.60 -7.99 -0.37
N GLY A 79 -12.97 -6.72 -0.45
CA GLY A 79 -13.58 -6.00 0.65
C GLY A 79 -12.65 -5.88 1.86
N VAL A 80 -11.35 -5.68 1.64
CA VAL A 80 -10.37 -5.49 2.72
C VAL A 80 -10.44 -4.09 3.30
N TYR A 81 -10.00 -3.94 4.55
CA TYR A 81 -10.00 -2.68 5.30
C TYR A 81 -9.22 -1.57 4.60
N GLY A 82 -8.09 -1.92 3.98
CA GLY A 82 -7.26 -0.95 3.29
C GLY A 82 -6.36 -1.56 2.22
N ALA A 83 -5.75 -0.70 1.43
CA ALA A 83 -4.80 -1.02 0.39
C ALA A 83 -3.61 -0.07 0.53
N GLU A 84 -2.44 -0.61 0.84
CA GLU A 84 -1.21 0.16 1.04
C GLU A 84 -0.56 0.49 -0.29
N CYS A 85 0.02 1.69 -0.39
CA CYS A 85 0.67 2.18 -1.58
C CYS A 85 1.81 3.17 -1.29
N ASP A 86 2.74 3.26 -2.25
CA ASP A 86 3.96 4.05 -2.19
C ASP A 86 3.80 5.37 -2.97
N ALA A 87 3.96 6.52 -2.30
CA ALA A 87 3.73 7.84 -2.88
C ALA A 87 5.01 8.64 -3.12
N TYR A 88 5.08 9.29 -4.27
CA TYR A 88 6.11 10.26 -4.66
C TYR A 88 5.50 11.52 -5.27
N ILE A 89 6.22 12.64 -5.18
CA ILE A 89 5.86 13.91 -5.82
C ILE A 89 6.61 14.06 -7.15
N THR A 90 5.93 14.55 -8.18
CA THR A 90 6.54 14.93 -9.46
C THR A 90 6.95 16.41 -9.47
N LYS A 91 7.73 16.79 -10.50
CA LYS A 91 8.16 18.19 -10.71
C LYS A 91 6.97 19.15 -10.86
N ASP A 92 5.89 18.71 -11.47
CA ASP A 92 4.66 19.46 -11.70
C ASP A 92 3.61 19.27 -10.59
N ASN A 93 4.08 18.88 -9.40
CA ASN A 93 3.28 18.79 -8.17
C ASN A 93 2.12 17.78 -8.23
N GLU A 94 2.26 16.71 -9.02
CA GLU A 94 1.36 15.56 -8.98
C GLU A 94 1.89 14.50 -8.02
N VAL A 95 1.01 13.87 -7.25
CA VAL A 95 1.34 12.72 -6.42
C VAL A 95 1.11 11.47 -7.24
N ILE A 96 2.19 10.75 -7.58
CA ILE A 96 2.15 9.47 -8.27
C ILE A 96 2.30 8.31 -7.29
N ILE A 97 1.68 7.20 -7.61
CA ILE A 97 1.70 5.99 -6.79
C ILE A 97 2.44 4.90 -7.57
N ALA A 98 3.62 4.54 -7.05
CA ALA A 98 4.49 3.53 -7.63
C ALA A 98 5.55 3.12 -6.61
N HIS A 99 6.15 1.94 -6.74
CA HIS A 99 7.34 1.57 -5.99
C HIS A 99 8.59 1.82 -6.85
N ALA A 100 9.42 2.78 -6.45
CA ALA A 100 10.63 3.10 -7.18
C ALA A 100 11.71 2.02 -7.02
N SER A 101 12.62 1.95 -7.97
CA SER A 101 13.85 1.17 -7.86
C SER A 101 14.77 1.67 -6.73
N GLY A 102 15.85 0.96 -6.43
CA GLY A 102 16.85 1.37 -5.44
C GLY A 102 17.50 2.73 -5.72
N THR A 103 17.44 3.21 -6.97
CA THR A 103 17.89 4.54 -7.41
C THR A 103 16.80 5.61 -7.28
N CYS A 104 15.65 5.28 -6.73
CA CYS A 104 14.47 6.15 -6.65
C CYS A 104 13.93 6.61 -8.01
N GLU A 105 14.08 5.77 -9.03
CA GLU A 105 13.60 6.02 -10.38
C GLU A 105 12.34 5.23 -10.70
N ILE A 106 11.45 5.87 -11.43
CA ILE A 106 10.23 5.30 -11.98
C ILE A 106 10.29 5.49 -13.49
N ASN A 107 10.27 4.39 -14.26
CA ASN A 107 10.50 4.42 -15.71
C ASN A 107 11.78 5.18 -16.08
N GLY A 108 12.88 4.97 -15.34
CA GLY A 108 14.15 5.65 -15.56
C GLY A 108 14.15 7.17 -15.27
N ASN A 109 13.15 7.66 -14.53
CA ASN A 109 13.00 9.06 -14.20
C ASN A 109 12.91 9.27 -12.69
N VAL A 110 13.65 10.25 -12.19
CA VAL A 110 13.50 10.70 -10.79
C VAL A 110 12.24 11.56 -10.68
N PRO A 111 11.21 11.16 -9.90
CA PRO A 111 9.89 11.80 -9.92
C PRO A 111 9.94 13.31 -9.70
N TYR A 112 10.57 13.79 -8.62
CA TYR A 112 10.56 15.22 -8.28
C TYR A 112 11.33 16.12 -9.28
N LYS A 113 12.10 15.54 -10.22
CA LYS A 113 12.79 16.25 -11.31
C LYS A 113 12.03 16.17 -12.64
N THR A 114 10.99 15.37 -12.71
CA THR A 114 10.33 14.99 -13.96
C THR A 114 8.82 15.21 -13.85
N THR A 115 8.19 15.75 -14.90
CA THR A 115 6.73 15.92 -14.94
C THR A 115 6.03 14.59 -15.09
N LEU A 116 4.78 14.50 -14.61
CA LEU A 116 3.94 13.32 -14.78
C LEU A 116 3.84 12.88 -16.25
N ALA A 117 3.63 13.85 -17.15
CA ALA A 117 3.52 13.58 -18.59
C ALA A 117 4.77 12.87 -19.13
N LYS A 118 5.97 13.32 -18.72
CA LYS A 118 7.23 12.71 -19.16
C LYS A 118 7.44 11.32 -18.54
N ILE A 119 7.09 11.12 -17.27
CA ILE A 119 7.16 9.80 -16.61
C ILE A 119 6.24 8.80 -17.33
N ARG A 120 5.01 9.21 -17.66
CA ARG A 120 4.05 8.38 -18.37
C ARG A 120 4.45 8.10 -19.82
N ALA A 121 5.08 9.06 -20.50
CA ALA A 121 5.59 8.86 -21.87
C ALA A 121 6.79 7.90 -21.90
N ALA A 122 7.57 7.79 -20.84
CA ALA A 122 8.74 6.92 -20.76
C ALA A 122 8.39 5.43 -20.61
N GLY A 123 7.17 5.10 -20.17
CA GLY A 123 6.75 3.70 -20.03
C GLY A 123 5.41 3.51 -19.37
N LYS A 124 4.90 2.29 -19.50
CA LYS A 124 3.68 1.79 -18.86
C LYS A 124 4.02 0.68 -17.88
N LEU A 125 3.08 0.37 -17.00
CA LEU A 125 3.13 -0.84 -16.19
C LEU A 125 3.02 -2.09 -17.08
N SER A 126 3.44 -3.25 -16.57
CA SER A 126 3.50 -4.49 -17.35
C SER A 126 2.13 -4.97 -17.88
N ASN A 127 1.03 -4.52 -17.28
CA ASN A 127 -0.34 -4.76 -17.73
C ASN A 127 -0.86 -3.71 -18.75
N GLY A 128 -0.02 -2.75 -19.14
CA GLY A 128 -0.37 -1.68 -20.10
C GLY A 128 -1.00 -0.43 -19.46
N GLU A 129 -1.23 -0.41 -18.16
CA GLU A 129 -1.71 0.78 -17.44
C GLU A 129 -0.64 1.87 -17.36
N GLN A 130 -1.09 3.11 -17.24
CA GLN A 130 -0.24 4.22 -16.85
C GLN A 130 0.01 4.18 -15.34
N ILE A 131 1.13 4.75 -14.90
CA ILE A 131 1.37 5.00 -13.47
C ILE A 131 0.23 5.87 -12.94
N PRO A 132 -0.51 5.41 -11.91
CA PRO A 132 -1.64 6.15 -11.39
C PRO A 132 -1.20 7.33 -10.52
N THR A 133 -2.05 8.34 -10.45
CA THR A 133 -1.96 9.42 -9.48
C THR A 133 -2.80 9.11 -8.25
N LEU A 134 -2.49 9.77 -7.13
CA LEU A 134 -3.32 9.68 -5.92
C LEU A 134 -4.76 10.13 -6.20
N ASN A 135 -4.96 11.14 -7.05
CA ASN A 135 -6.28 11.60 -7.45
C ASN A 135 -7.12 10.48 -8.09
N GLU A 136 -6.54 9.75 -9.06
CA GLU A 136 -7.20 8.66 -9.77
C GLU A 136 -7.53 7.50 -8.82
N LEU A 137 -6.61 7.15 -7.90
CA LEU A 137 -6.83 6.07 -6.93
C LEU A 137 -7.87 6.44 -5.88
N LEU A 138 -7.91 7.69 -5.39
CA LEU A 138 -8.94 8.13 -4.47
C LEU A 138 -10.33 8.13 -5.13
N ASP A 139 -10.43 8.52 -6.40
CA ASP A 139 -11.69 8.46 -7.15
C ASP A 139 -12.20 7.01 -7.30
N ALA A 140 -11.29 6.03 -7.36
CA ALA A 140 -11.66 4.63 -7.35
C ALA A 140 -12.04 4.15 -5.93
N ALA A 141 -11.24 4.45 -4.91
CA ALA A 141 -11.45 3.97 -3.54
C ALA A 141 -12.71 4.58 -2.89
N MET A 142 -13.02 5.84 -3.17
CA MET A 142 -14.15 6.58 -2.60
C MET A 142 -15.50 6.24 -3.23
N ARG A 143 -15.66 5.04 -3.77
CA ARG A 143 -16.96 4.61 -4.30
C ARG A 143 -17.91 4.21 -3.18
N LYS A 144 -19.20 4.36 -3.43
CA LYS A 144 -20.25 3.90 -2.51
C LYS A 144 -20.06 2.42 -2.20
N ASN A 145 -20.26 2.04 -0.94
CA ASN A 145 -20.07 0.68 -0.43
C ASN A 145 -18.61 0.15 -0.43
N SER A 146 -17.61 0.95 -0.79
CA SER A 146 -16.22 0.55 -0.65
C SER A 146 -15.77 0.63 0.81
N PRO A 147 -15.28 -0.45 1.41
CA PRO A 147 -14.66 -0.41 2.74
C PRO A 147 -13.16 -0.03 2.67
N THR A 148 -12.56 -0.10 1.48
CA THR A 148 -11.12 -0.06 1.29
C THR A 148 -10.58 1.36 1.33
N ARG A 149 -9.72 1.63 2.30
CA ARG A 149 -8.97 2.88 2.46
C ARG A 149 -7.64 2.79 1.72
N LEU A 150 -7.06 3.93 1.37
CA LEU A 150 -5.65 3.99 0.96
C LEU A 150 -4.77 4.20 2.20
N VAL A 151 -3.80 3.32 2.39
CA VAL A 151 -2.75 3.43 3.42
C VAL A 151 -1.50 3.92 2.70
N ILE A 152 -1.18 5.20 2.83
CA ILE A 152 -0.20 5.88 1.97
C ILE A 152 1.14 5.95 2.69
N ASP A 153 2.13 5.24 2.16
CA ASP A 153 3.54 5.36 2.56
C ASP A 153 4.23 6.43 1.69
N ILE A 154 4.46 7.61 2.27
CA ILE A 154 5.20 8.67 1.58
C ILE A 154 6.68 8.32 1.62
N LYS A 155 7.21 7.94 0.47
CA LYS A 155 8.57 7.42 0.37
C LYS A 155 9.62 8.51 0.50
N ARG A 156 10.62 8.20 1.32
CA ARG A 156 11.84 8.99 1.37
C ARG A 156 12.62 8.79 0.06
N ILE A 157 12.96 9.88 -0.60
CA ILE A 157 13.84 9.84 -1.75
C ILE A 157 15.28 9.76 -1.23
N SER A 158 15.98 8.69 -1.61
CA SER A 158 17.35 8.45 -1.17
C SER A 158 18.38 9.21 -2.02
N TYR A 159 17.98 9.84 -3.13
CA TYR A 159 18.90 10.47 -4.06
C TYR A 159 18.40 11.84 -4.55
N PRO A 160 19.22 12.90 -4.43
CA PRO A 160 20.46 12.92 -3.66
C PRO A 160 20.20 12.71 -2.17
N ALA A 161 21.11 12.00 -1.50
CA ALA A 161 21.01 11.73 -0.07
C ALA A 161 20.74 13.05 0.68
N ASN A 162 19.74 13.01 1.60
CA ASN A 162 19.37 14.12 2.48
C ASN A 162 18.63 15.33 1.85
N ASN A 163 18.04 15.23 0.67
CA ASN A 163 17.13 16.27 0.23
C ASN A 163 15.71 16.05 0.80
N PRO A 164 15.24 16.86 1.78
CA PRO A 164 13.92 16.69 2.40
C PRO A 164 12.79 17.27 1.56
N GLU A 165 13.10 18.21 0.66
CA GLU A 165 12.09 19.01 -0.06
C GLU A 165 11.07 18.17 -0.81
N PRO A 166 11.44 17.10 -1.54
CA PRO A 166 10.46 16.27 -2.21
C PRO A 166 9.51 15.54 -1.24
N VAL A 167 9.99 15.14 -0.06
CA VAL A 167 9.15 14.48 0.95
C VAL A 167 8.19 15.48 1.58
N ILE A 168 8.68 16.67 1.91
CA ILE A 168 7.87 17.78 2.43
C ILE A 168 6.78 18.16 1.42
N ALA A 169 7.16 18.33 0.16
CA ALA A 169 6.23 18.65 -0.92
C ALA A 169 5.18 17.53 -1.12
N CYS A 170 5.62 16.27 -1.09
CA CYS A 170 4.72 15.12 -1.20
C CYS A 170 3.73 15.08 -0.04
N ALA A 171 4.18 15.21 1.20
CA ALA A 171 3.31 15.20 2.38
C ALA A 171 2.26 16.33 2.33
N LYS A 172 2.68 17.55 1.98
CA LYS A 172 1.77 18.68 1.80
C LYS A 172 0.74 18.40 0.72
N ARG A 173 1.20 17.96 -0.45
CA ARG A 173 0.33 17.73 -1.59
C ARG A 173 -0.66 16.58 -1.35
N VAL A 174 -0.24 15.50 -0.71
CA VAL A 174 -1.13 14.42 -0.27
C VAL A 174 -2.24 14.98 0.63
N CYS A 175 -1.89 15.75 1.66
CA CYS A 175 -2.88 16.35 2.57
C CYS A 175 -3.84 17.29 1.83
N GLU A 176 -3.34 18.12 0.93
CA GLU A 176 -4.18 19.03 0.11
C GLU A 176 -5.18 18.25 -0.75
N ILE A 177 -4.73 17.20 -1.45
CA ILE A 177 -5.60 16.36 -2.27
C ILE A 177 -6.68 15.70 -1.41
N VAL A 178 -6.29 15.11 -0.28
CA VAL A 178 -7.22 14.45 0.65
C VAL A 178 -8.28 15.42 1.16
N LYS A 179 -7.87 16.62 1.60
CA LYS A 179 -8.80 17.66 2.09
C LYS A 179 -9.71 18.18 0.99
N THR A 180 -9.17 18.45 -0.19
CA THR A 180 -9.95 18.94 -1.34
C THR A 180 -11.02 17.93 -1.76
N LYS A 181 -10.66 16.63 -1.78
CA LYS A 181 -11.61 15.54 -2.11
C LYS A 181 -12.52 15.17 -0.95
N LYS A 182 -12.31 15.71 0.26
CA LYS A 182 -12.97 15.28 1.50
C LYS A 182 -12.81 13.78 1.75
N ALA A 183 -11.61 13.28 1.49
CA ALA A 183 -11.24 11.87 1.57
C ALA A 183 -10.68 11.47 2.94
N ASP A 184 -10.84 12.28 3.98
CA ASP A 184 -10.22 12.10 5.30
C ASP A 184 -10.44 10.71 5.89
N ASN A 185 -11.63 10.14 5.71
CA ASN A 185 -11.97 8.81 6.21
C ASN A 185 -11.44 7.67 5.33
N PHE A 186 -10.96 7.96 4.12
CA PHE A 186 -10.43 6.99 3.16
C PHE A 186 -8.90 6.94 3.13
N VAL A 187 -8.23 7.69 4.00
CA VAL A 187 -6.76 7.76 4.00
C VAL A 187 -6.20 7.51 5.38
N ILE A 188 -5.14 6.74 5.44
CA ILE A 188 -4.25 6.57 6.59
C ILE A 188 -2.84 6.87 6.08
N LEU A 189 -2.09 7.71 6.78
CA LEU A 189 -0.70 8.01 6.43
C LEU A 189 0.26 7.12 7.22
N LEU A 190 1.33 6.67 6.57
CA LEU A 190 2.45 6.01 7.24
C LEU A 190 3.62 6.99 7.33
N CYS A 191 4.09 7.24 8.54
CA CYS A 191 5.18 8.16 8.84
C CYS A 191 6.46 7.39 9.13
N THR A 192 7.51 7.62 8.36
CA THR A 192 8.84 7.02 8.57
C THR A 192 9.87 8.09 8.90
N GLY A 193 10.76 7.82 9.88
CA GLY A 193 11.92 8.66 10.17
C GLY A 193 11.59 10.00 10.85
N PHE A 194 10.56 10.08 11.67
CA PHE A 194 10.18 11.30 12.40
C PHE A 194 11.26 11.83 13.36
N ASP A 195 12.15 10.98 13.82
CA ASP A 195 13.31 11.32 14.63
C ASP A 195 14.42 12.06 13.85
N ASN A 196 14.38 12.01 12.54
CA ASN A 196 15.24 12.81 11.67
C ASN A 196 14.62 14.21 11.51
N SER A 197 15.38 15.27 11.85
CA SER A 197 14.89 16.66 11.79
C SER A 197 14.35 17.06 10.43
N VAL A 198 14.95 16.51 9.37
CA VAL A 198 14.56 16.70 7.98
C VAL A 198 13.17 16.10 7.71
N MET A 199 12.96 14.84 8.13
CA MET A 199 11.69 14.15 7.96
C MET A 199 10.62 14.72 8.88
N LYS A 200 11.00 15.17 10.08
CA LYS A 200 10.08 15.81 11.04
C LYS A 200 9.31 16.98 10.43
N ALA A 201 9.95 17.80 9.61
CA ALA A 201 9.29 18.93 8.95
C ALA A 201 8.15 18.48 8.03
N ALA A 202 8.33 17.41 7.24
CA ALA A 202 7.28 16.84 6.39
C ALA A 202 6.10 16.33 7.21
N TRP A 203 6.38 15.55 8.25
CA TRP A 203 5.36 14.90 9.05
C TRP A 203 4.64 15.84 10.01
N THR A 204 5.28 16.92 10.46
CA THR A 204 4.61 17.96 11.26
C THR A 204 3.42 18.55 10.52
N TYR A 205 3.56 18.83 9.22
CA TYR A 205 2.44 19.29 8.40
C TYR A 205 1.33 18.23 8.31
N ALA A 206 1.69 16.98 8.07
CA ALA A 206 0.71 15.88 7.98
C ALA A 206 -0.06 15.68 9.30
N ILE A 207 0.63 15.75 10.45
CA ILE A 207 -0.01 15.68 11.78
C ILE A 207 -0.98 16.85 11.99
N GLN A 208 -0.58 18.06 11.63
CA GLN A 208 -1.43 19.27 11.73
C GLN A 208 -2.67 19.20 10.84
N SER A 209 -2.63 18.40 9.76
CA SER A 209 -3.80 18.18 8.91
C SER A 209 -4.94 17.41 9.60
N GLY A 210 -4.66 16.73 10.72
CA GLY A 210 -5.62 15.91 11.47
C GLY A 210 -6.00 14.60 10.77
N LEU A 211 -5.24 14.16 9.76
CA LEU A 211 -5.45 12.85 9.12
C LEU A 211 -4.95 11.72 10.04
N PRO A 212 -5.57 10.54 9.98
CA PRO A 212 -5.04 9.36 10.66
C PRO A 212 -3.61 9.07 10.21
N ILE A 213 -2.68 8.96 11.17
CA ILE A 213 -1.28 8.75 10.89
C ILE A 213 -0.69 7.72 11.85
N ALA A 214 0.01 6.72 11.31
CA ALA A 214 0.74 5.72 12.07
C ALA A 214 2.25 5.88 11.84
N MET A 215 3.03 5.77 12.91
CA MET A 215 4.48 5.86 12.84
C MET A 215 5.10 4.49 12.53
N ASN A 216 5.83 4.37 11.42
CA ASN A 216 6.65 3.18 11.11
C ASN A 216 7.90 3.18 12.00
N SER A 217 7.83 2.56 13.17
CA SER A 217 8.96 2.54 14.11
C SER A 217 8.78 1.46 15.18
N GLY A 218 9.88 0.81 15.52
CA GLY A 218 9.98 -0.10 16.67
C GLY A 218 10.53 0.54 17.95
N LYS A 219 10.49 1.89 18.06
CA LYS A 219 10.92 2.60 19.28
C LYS A 219 10.01 2.27 20.46
N ALA A 220 10.54 2.43 21.68
CA ALA A 220 9.79 2.18 22.90
C ALA A 220 8.49 3.02 22.96
N PRO A 221 7.42 2.53 23.62
CA PRO A 221 6.15 3.24 23.73
C PRO A 221 6.27 4.68 24.24
N ALA A 222 7.16 4.92 25.22
CA ALA A 222 7.40 6.26 25.77
C ALA A 222 7.96 7.23 24.71
N ASP A 223 8.84 6.75 23.84
CA ASP A 223 9.40 7.56 22.74
C ASP A 223 8.32 7.90 21.70
N ILE A 224 7.47 6.93 21.37
CA ILE A 224 6.35 7.12 20.42
C ILE A 224 5.40 8.20 20.96
N SER A 225 4.98 8.09 22.21
CA SER A 225 4.12 9.08 22.87
C SER A 225 4.81 10.44 23.01
N GLY A 226 6.10 10.47 23.34
CA GLY A 226 6.92 11.68 23.45
C GLY A 226 7.06 12.44 22.12
N MET A 227 6.94 11.73 20.98
CA MET A 227 6.87 12.32 19.64
C MET A 227 5.46 12.75 19.23
N GLY A 228 4.45 12.53 20.09
CA GLY A 228 3.07 12.92 19.83
C GLY A 228 2.24 11.91 19.03
N PHE A 229 2.72 10.68 18.88
CA PHE A 229 1.96 9.63 18.20
C PHE A 229 1.21 8.74 19.18
N ASN A 230 0.02 8.32 18.78
CA ASN A 230 -0.82 7.33 19.47
C ASN A 230 -1.10 6.09 18.61
N TRP A 231 -0.34 5.92 17.54
CA TRP A 231 -0.44 4.78 16.64
C TRP A 231 0.94 4.45 16.05
N VAL A 232 1.32 3.17 16.14
CA VAL A 232 2.57 2.63 15.58
C VAL A 232 2.27 1.55 14.56
N ASN A 233 3.06 1.50 13.49
CA ASN A 233 3.04 0.43 12.50
C ASN A 233 4.37 -0.34 12.59
N LEU A 234 4.33 -1.58 13.08
CA LEU A 234 5.50 -2.39 13.40
C LEU A 234 5.80 -3.40 12.27
N ALA A 235 7.07 -3.64 12.01
CA ALA A 235 7.45 -4.77 11.17
C ALA A 235 7.20 -6.08 11.93
N ALA A 236 6.48 -7.02 11.33
CA ALA A 236 6.15 -8.30 11.98
C ALA A 236 7.41 -9.08 12.39
N LYS A 237 8.50 -8.97 11.63
CA LYS A 237 9.79 -9.60 11.94
C LYS A 237 10.45 -9.10 13.22
N ASP A 238 10.14 -7.86 13.65
CA ASP A 238 10.75 -7.24 14.82
C ASP A 238 10.01 -7.60 16.11
N LEU A 239 8.86 -8.29 16.01
CA LEU A 239 8.14 -8.84 17.14
C LEU A 239 8.89 -10.04 17.73
N TYR A 240 8.58 -10.38 18.98
CA TYR A 240 9.17 -11.53 19.65
C TYR A 240 8.76 -12.88 19.00
N GLU A 241 9.42 -13.96 19.41
CA GLU A 241 9.35 -15.26 18.75
C GLU A 241 7.94 -15.88 18.69
N GLU A 242 7.10 -15.68 19.68
CA GLU A 242 5.72 -16.19 19.71
C GLU A 242 4.88 -15.64 18.57
N ALA A 243 5.14 -14.40 18.14
CA ALA A 243 4.54 -13.78 16.98
C ALA A 243 5.22 -14.19 15.66
N GLY A 244 6.27 -15.02 15.74
CA GLY A 244 7.04 -15.52 14.60
C GLY A 244 8.11 -14.54 14.11
N GLY A 245 8.35 -13.45 14.84
CA GLY A 245 9.47 -12.56 14.62
C GLY A 245 10.78 -13.08 15.20
N SER A 246 11.84 -12.33 15.05
CA SER A 246 13.16 -12.57 15.65
C SER A 246 13.64 -11.41 16.52
N GLY A 247 12.78 -10.41 16.73
CA GLY A 247 13.03 -9.23 17.53
C GLY A 247 12.61 -9.39 18.98
N SER A 248 12.59 -8.26 19.68
CA SER A 248 12.24 -8.18 21.11
C SER A 248 10.98 -7.35 21.39
N ILE A 249 10.25 -6.95 20.35
CA ILE A 249 9.10 -6.07 20.50
C ILE A 249 7.90 -6.88 20.99
N ASN A 250 7.37 -6.47 22.15
CA ASN A 250 6.12 -6.98 22.70
C ASN A 250 4.98 -6.00 22.37
N VAL A 251 3.99 -6.46 21.62
CA VAL A 251 2.81 -5.67 21.25
C VAL A 251 2.06 -5.12 22.46
N ASN A 252 1.98 -5.90 23.54
CA ASN A 252 1.27 -5.49 24.75
C ASN A 252 1.89 -4.26 25.43
N ASP A 253 3.19 -3.99 25.25
CA ASP A 253 3.82 -2.80 25.81
C ASP A 253 3.23 -1.52 25.21
N TYR A 254 2.92 -1.52 23.92
CA TYR A 254 2.25 -0.41 23.25
C TYR A 254 0.78 -0.30 23.63
N LEU A 255 0.06 -1.42 23.63
CA LEU A 255 -1.36 -1.44 23.97
C LEU A 255 -1.59 -0.97 25.41
N ASN A 256 -0.76 -1.41 26.37
CA ASN A 256 -0.80 -0.98 27.77
C ASN A 256 -0.47 0.52 27.94
N ALA A 257 0.34 1.07 27.04
CA ALA A 257 0.63 2.51 26.98
C ALA A 257 -0.45 3.32 26.24
N GLY A 258 -1.56 2.70 25.79
CA GLY A 258 -2.63 3.36 25.07
C GLY A 258 -2.31 3.67 23.60
N ILE A 259 -1.25 3.05 23.05
CA ILE A 259 -0.83 3.23 21.67
C ILE A 259 -1.49 2.17 20.80
N ASN A 260 -2.17 2.58 19.75
CA ASN A 260 -2.70 1.67 18.73
C ASN A 260 -1.55 1.00 17.96
N VAL A 261 -1.75 -0.25 17.58
CA VAL A 261 -0.75 -1.01 16.83
C VAL A 261 -1.33 -1.49 15.51
N SER A 262 -0.54 -1.39 14.45
CA SER A 262 -0.71 -2.12 13.19
C SER A 262 0.61 -2.78 12.84
N ILE A 263 0.57 -3.76 11.94
CA ILE A 263 1.76 -4.55 11.58
C ILE A 263 1.85 -4.82 10.08
N TYR A 264 3.07 -5.05 9.60
CA TYR A 264 3.44 -5.48 8.25
C TYR A 264 4.70 -6.36 8.32
N ASN A 265 5.00 -7.35 7.50
CA ASN A 265 4.16 -8.08 6.57
C ASN A 265 3.90 -9.45 7.18
N VAL A 266 2.67 -9.92 7.14
CA VAL A 266 2.30 -11.30 7.53
C VAL A 266 1.85 -12.03 6.27
N ASP A 267 2.64 -13.02 5.82
CA ASP A 267 2.50 -13.62 4.50
C ASP A 267 2.45 -15.16 4.53
N LYS A 268 1.96 -15.79 3.46
CA LYS A 268 1.89 -17.24 3.34
C LYS A 268 3.24 -17.87 2.96
N LYS A 269 4.19 -17.08 2.50
CA LYS A 269 5.53 -17.51 2.10
C LYS A 269 6.52 -16.36 2.18
N ALA A 270 7.80 -16.66 2.08
CA ALA A 270 8.82 -15.61 1.95
C ALA A 270 8.48 -14.66 0.80
N GLY A 271 8.48 -13.38 1.12
CA GLY A 271 8.25 -12.30 0.18
C GLY A 271 9.43 -11.32 0.21
N ASP A 272 9.16 -10.06 0.59
CA ASP A 272 10.25 -9.16 0.96
C ASP A 272 10.87 -9.58 2.32
N GLY A 273 12.09 -9.10 2.61
CA GLY A 273 12.85 -9.51 3.80
C GLY A 273 12.23 -9.15 5.16
N ASN A 274 11.02 -8.58 5.17
CA ASN A 274 10.26 -8.23 6.37
C ASN A 274 9.09 -9.19 6.64
N ALA A 275 8.87 -10.18 5.78
CA ALA A 275 7.72 -11.06 5.86
C ALA A 275 7.90 -12.16 6.93
N VAL A 276 6.87 -12.36 7.73
CA VAL A 276 6.71 -13.47 8.67
C VAL A 276 5.70 -14.44 8.08
N TYR A 277 6.10 -15.72 7.92
CA TYR A 277 5.31 -16.73 7.20
C TYR A 277 5.33 -18.12 7.84
N SER A 278 5.90 -18.29 9.03
CA SER A 278 5.92 -19.57 9.72
C SER A 278 4.51 -20.00 10.17
N THR A 279 4.26 -21.30 10.24
CA THR A 279 3.00 -21.84 10.75
C THR A 279 2.71 -21.38 12.18
N LYS A 280 3.74 -21.25 13.03
CA LYS A 280 3.62 -20.71 14.40
C LYS A 280 3.12 -19.26 14.37
N ALA A 281 3.74 -18.42 13.54
CA ALA A 281 3.34 -17.03 13.37
C ALA A 281 1.88 -16.91 12.90
N ILE A 282 1.52 -17.63 11.85
CA ILE A 282 0.15 -17.57 11.31
C ILE A 282 -0.88 -17.97 12.37
N LYS A 283 -0.61 -19.01 13.14
CA LYS A 283 -1.49 -19.44 14.23
C LYS A 283 -1.61 -18.37 15.32
N TRP A 284 -0.53 -17.69 15.64
CA TRP A 284 -0.53 -16.57 16.58
C TRP A 284 -1.39 -15.40 16.05
N TYR A 285 -1.27 -15.03 14.77
CA TYR A 285 -2.07 -13.96 14.15
C TYR A 285 -3.55 -14.34 14.04
N GLN A 286 -3.89 -15.58 13.77
CA GLN A 286 -5.28 -16.06 13.81
C GLN A 286 -5.95 -15.76 15.15
N THR A 287 -5.23 -15.91 16.26
CA THR A 287 -5.75 -15.66 17.61
C THR A 287 -5.74 -14.17 17.98
N ASN A 288 -4.74 -13.43 17.53
CA ASN A 288 -4.43 -12.10 18.04
C ASN A 288 -4.73 -10.94 17.07
N HIS A 289 -5.26 -11.22 15.86
CA HIS A 289 -5.46 -10.16 14.83
C HIS A 289 -6.35 -9.00 15.30
N THR A 290 -7.24 -9.23 16.26
CA THR A 290 -8.13 -8.19 16.81
C THR A 290 -7.39 -7.15 17.66
N LEU A 291 -6.17 -7.43 18.09
CA LEU A 291 -5.30 -6.48 18.80
C LEU A 291 -4.85 -5.33 17.89
N PHE A 292 -4.85 -5.55 16.57
CA PHE A 292 -4.30 -4.61 15.61
C PHE A 292 -5.36 -3.72 14.97
N LYS A 293 -5.00 -2.49 14.65
CA LYS A 293 -5.80 -1.63 13.77
C LYS A 293 -5.88 -2.22 12.37
N PHE A 294 -4.77 -2.76 11.88
CA PHE A 294 -4.72 -3.58 10.67
C PHE A 294 -3.48 -4.49 10.67
N VAL A 295 -3.56 -5.52 9.83
CA VAL A 295 -2.47 -6.43 9.46
C VAL A 295 -2.24 -6.31 7.96
N CYS A 296 -1.03 -5.90 7.56
CA CYS A 296 -0.68 -5.73 6.16
C CYS A 296 -0.05 -7.02 5.60
N SER A 297 -0.44 -7.42 4.38
CA SER A 297 0.03 -8.64 3.72
C SER A 297 0.17 -8.47 2.21
N ASN A 298 1.17 -9.13 1.63
CA ASN A 298 1.29 -9.34 0.19
C ASN A 298 0.21 -10.29 -0.37
N TYR A 299 -0.45 -11.05 0.52
CA TYR A 299 -1.44 -12.07 0.18
C TYR A 299 -2.76 -11.84 0.94
N PRO A 300 -3.47 -10.74 0.65
CA PRO A 300 -4.63 -10.31 1.44
C PRO A 300 -5.81 -11.29 1.42
N ALA A 301 -6.09 -11.97 0.29
CA ALA A 301 -7.15 -12.96 0.23
C ALA A 301 -6.82 -14.19 1.07
N TRP A 302 -5.56 -14.67 0.98
CA TRP A 302 -5.10 -15.76 1.81
C TRP A 302 -5.19 -15.41 3.30
N LEU A 303 -4.73 -14.21 3.70
CA LEU A 303 -4.76 -13.80 5.10
C LEU A 303 -6.20 -13.67 5.61
N LYS A 304 -7.10 -13.10 4.80
CA LYS A 304 -8.52 -13.00 5.11
C LYS A 304 -9.16 -14.37 5.37
N ASN A 305 -8.91 -15.33 4.48
CA ASN A 305 -9.43 -16.71 4.64
C ASN A 305 -8.83 -17.38 5.88
N THR A 306 -7.53 -17.18 6.12
CA THR A 306 -6.81 -17.76 7.25
C THR A 306 -7.35 -17.27 8.60
N ILE A 307 -7.65 -15.99 8.72
CA ILE A 307 -8.21 -15.39 9.94
C ILE A 307 -9.68 -15.79 10.14
N SER A 308 -10.46 -15.84 9.04
CA SER A 308 -11.90 -16.14 9.12
C SER A 308 -12.23 -17.59 9.54
N THR A 309 -11.32 -18.55 9.26
CA THR A 309 -11.55 -19.97 9.60
C THR A 309 -11.59 -20.24 11.10
N THR A 310 -11.08 -19.34 11.95
CA THR A 310 -11.12 -19.48 13.41
C THR A 310 -12.48 -19.17 14.03
N ASN A 311 -13.35 -18.43 13.33
CA ASN A 311 -14.67 -18.06 13.87
C ASN A 311 -15.73 -19.17 13.72
N ASN A 312 -15.45 -20.22 12.95
CA ASN A 312 -16.39 -21.33 12.70
C ASN A 312 -16.14 -22.58 13.58
N THR A 313 -15.20 -22.52 14.52
CA THR A 313 -14.85 -23.65 15.41
C THR A 313 -15.12 -23.38 16.89
N LYS A 314 -16.04 -22.45 17.19
CA LYS A 314 -16.57 -22.25 18.55
C LYS A 314 -18.01 -22.63 18.66
#